data_a0e264a8a30c4c378473e4b20b56ee5d
#
_entry.id   a0e264a8a30c4c378473e4b20b56ee5d
#
_cell.length_a   1.000
_cell.length_b   1.000
_cell.length_c   1.000
_cell.angle_alpha   90.00
_cell.angle_beta   90.00
_cell.angle_gamma   90.00
#
_symmetry.space_group_name_H-M   'P 1'
#
loop_
_entity.id
_entity.type
_entity.pdbx_description
1 polymer ?
#
loop_
_entity_poly.entity_id
_entity_poly.type
_entity_poly.pdbx_seq_one_letter_code
_entity_poly.pdbx_strand_id
1 'polypeptide(L)'
;TGVIIYMIILAASIIWGVYESYTVKSRKRMNISFLTTVGLLGIPFYGHGWSSVFIGIIVLAILAIYLFANIGEKYRVSARTLNTSLLAMMMIVVGYSSYAVIVIRSSANTPMDQNSPEDIFTLGEYLGREQFGTRPLFYGQTYASKPALKPTEGGCVYDVEEGAPVY
;
A
#
# COMPACT_ATOMS: atom_id res chain seq x y z
N THR A 1 -11.17 -14.15 5.62
CA THR A 1 -10.48 -15.37 5.16
C THR A 1 -9.53 -15.09 3.97
N GLY A 2 -9.96 -14.31 2.94
CA GLY A 2 -9.12 -14.03 1.75
C GLY A 2 -7.81 -13.33 2.06
N VAL A 3 -7.82 -12.37 2.97
CA VAL A 3 -6.61 -11.62 3.38
C VAL A 3 -5.56 -12.54 4.02
N ILE A 4 -5.98 -13.45 4.88
CA ILE A 4 -5.06 -14.40 5.55
C ILE A 4 -4.38 -15.29 4.50
N ILE A 5 -5.14 -15.80 3.54
CA ILE A 5 -4.60 -16.60 2.43
C ILE A 5 -3.59 -15.79 1.61
N TYR A 6 -3.92 -14.54 1.28
CA TYR A 6 -3.01 -13.65 0.56
C TYR A 6 -1.71 -13.41 1.33
N MET A 7 -1.79 -13.15 2.64
CA MET A 7 -0.61 -12.93 3.49
C MET A 7 0.28 -14.17 3.57
N ILE A 8 -0.31 -15.37 3.63
CA ILE A 8 0.44 -16.63 3.60
C ILE A 8 1.15 -16.81 2.27
N ILE A 9 0.47 -16.55 1.15
CA ILE A 9 1.05 -16.66 -0.20
C ILE A 9 2.18 -15.65 -0.37
N LEU A 10 2.00 -14.42 0.10
CA LEU A 10 3.02 -13.37 0.05
C LEU A 10 4.26 -13.77 0.87
N ALA A 11 4.07 -14.21 2.09
CA ALA A 11 5.16 -14.67 2.96
C ALA A 11 5.92 -15.85 2.32
N ALA A 12 5.21 -16.85 1.80
CA ALA A 12 5.80 -17.98 1.10
C ALA A 12 6.59 -17.54 -0.13
N SER A 13 6.06 -16.58 -0.91
CA SER A 13 6.75 -16.02 -2.08
C SER A 13 8.05 -15.31 -1.71
N ILE A 14 8.05 -14.51 -0.65
CA ILE A 14 9.25 -13.80 -0.15
C ILE A 14 10.30 -14.81 0.32
N ILE A 15 9.90 -15.81 1.12
CA ILE A 15 10.81 -16.85 1.62
C ILE A 15 11.42 -17.63 0.45
N TRP A 16 10.60 -18.01 -0.53
CA TRP A 16 11.08 -18.68 -1.73
C TRP A 16 12.07 -17.80 -2.51
N GLY A 17 11.76 -16.52 -2.69
CA GLY A 17 12.62 -15.56 -3.37
C GLY A 17 13.98 -15.39 -2.69
N VAL A 18 13.98 -15.25 -1.38
CA VAL A 18 15.21 -15.17 -0.58
C VAL A 18 16.01 -16.46 -0.71
N TYR A 19 15.37 -17.62 -0.57
CA TYR A 19 16.05 -18.91 -0.71
C TYR A 19 16.70 -19.09 -2.08
N GLU A 20 15.99 -18.80 -3.18
CA GLU A 20 16.53 -18.91 -4.54
C GLU A 20 17.67 -17.90 -4.79
N SER A 21 17.60 -16.71 -4.20
CA SER A 21 18.65 -15.69 -4.36
C SER A 21 19.93 -16.03 -3.62
N TYR A 22 19.87 -16.75 -2.50
CA TYR A 22 21.06 -17.27 -1.81
C TYR A 22 21.63 -18.50 -2.48
N THR A 23 20.78 -19.42 -2.96
CA THR A 23 21.23 -20.71 -3.50
C THR A 23 21.74 -20.58 -4.93
N VAL A 24 21.25 -19.60 -5.70
CA VAL A 24 21.62 -19.28 -7.10
C VAL A 24 21.76 -20.51 -8.02
N LYS A 25 20.98 -21.56 -7.75
CA LYS A 25 20.99 -22.80 -8.58
C LYS A 25 20.52 -22.55 -10.01
N SER A 26 19.52 -21.68 -10.18
CA SER A 26 18.96 -21.36 -11.48
C SER A 26 18.56 -19.88 -11.54
N ARG A 27 19.17 -19.16 -12.47
CA ARG A 27 18.86 -17.75 -12.66
C ARG A 27 17.39 -17.51 -13.08
N LYS A 28 16.84 -18.42 -13.87
CA LYS A 28 15.43 -18.34 -14.28
C LYS A 28 14.49 -18.40 -13.07
N ARG A 29 14.74 -19.33 -12.16
CA ARG A 29 13.92 -19.48 -10.94
C ARG A 29 14.04 -18.26 -10.03
N MET A 30 15.24 -17.71 -9.86
CA MET A 30 15.48 -16.49 -9.10
C MET A 30 14.73 -15.29 -9.69
N ASN A 31 14.78 -15.11 -11.02
CA ASN A 31 14.06 -14.02 -11.68
C ASN A 31 12.54 -14.20 -11.57
N ILE A 32 12.03 -15.44 -11.68
CA ILE A 32 10.60 -15.74 -11.52
C ILE A 32 10.16 -15.44 -10.09
N SER A 33 10.90 -15.89 -9.07
CA SER A 33 10.54 -15.66 -7.68
C SER A 33 10.53 -14.17 -7.34
N PHE A 34 11.51 -13.41 -7.85
CA PHE A 34 11.55 -11.96 -7.69
C PHE A 34 10.34 -11.27 -8.34
N LEU A 35 10.04 -11.62 -9.60
CA LEU A 35 8.91 -11.05 -10.32
C LEU A 35 7.57 -11.37 -9.64
N THR A 36 7.40 -12.62 -9.16
CA THR A 36 6.21 -13.04 -8.42
C THR A 36 6.06 -12.24 -7.12
N THR A 37 7.14 -12.04 -6.38
CA THR A 37 7.11 -11.27 -5.14
C THR A 37 6.75 -9.80 -5.38
N VAL A 38 7.34 -9.17 -6.41
CA VAL A 38 7.04 -7.77 -6.79
C VAL A 38 5.59 -7.63 -7.23
N GLY A 39 5.08 -8.59 -8.00
CA GLY A 39 3.69 -8.63 -8.45
C GLY A 39 2.71 -8.78 -7.29
N LEU A 40 2.99 -9.71 -6.36
CA LEU A 40 2.16 -9.94 -5.17
C LEU A 40 2.17 -8.77 -4.20
N LEU A 41 3.29 -8.07 -4.05
CA LEU A 41 3.36 -6.85 -3.24
C LEU A 41 2.52 -5.70 -3.82
N GLY A 42 2.09 -5.79 -5.07
CA GLY A 42 1.28 -4.77 -5.70
C GLY A 42 2.04 -3.48 -6.05
N ILE A 43 3.36 -3.45 -5.90
CA ILE A 43 4.19 -2.26 -6.15
C ILE A 43 3.91 -1.61 -7.51
N PRO A 44 3.74 -2.38 -8.63
CA PRO A 44 3.45 -1.79 -9.92
C PRO A 44 2.02 -1.26 -10.07
N PHE A 45 1.10 -1.65 -9.16
CA PHE A 45 -0.33 -1.33 -9.23
C PHE A 45 -0.67 -0.14 -8.33
N TYR A 46 -0.03 1.00 -8.60
CA TYR A 46 -0.28 2.22 -7.83
C TYR A 46 -1.45 3.01 -8.41
N GLY A 47 -2.42 3.33 -7.57
CA GLY A 47 -3.57 4.15 -7.92
C GLY A 47 -4.90 3.37 -7.92
N HIS A 48 -5.97 4.06 -8.30
CA HIS A 48 -7.33 3.52 -8.30
C HIS A 48 -7.85 3.38 -9.74
N GLY A 49 -8.58 2.30 -9.99
CA GLY A 49 -9.25 2.04 -11.26
C GLY A 49 -8.50 1.17 -12.25
N TRP A 50 -9.17 0.91 -13.36
CA TRP A 50 -8.67 0.01 -14.42
C TRP A 50 -7.36 0.50 -15.06
N SER A 51 -7.16 1.83 -15.14
CA SER A 51 -5.91 2.40 -15.68
C SER A 51 -4.68 1.97 -14.87
N SER A 52 -4.80 1.89 -13.55
CA SER A 52 -3.72 1.43 -12.67
C SER A 52 -3.36 -0.04 -12.94
N VAL A 53 -4.35 -0.89 -13.19
CA VAL A 53 -4.12 -2.30 -13.52
C VAL A 53 -3.35 -2.45 -14.82
N PHE A 54 -3.73 -1.69 -15.87
CA PHE A 54 -3.02 -1.72 -17.15
C PHE A 54 -1.58 -1.24 -17.01
N ILE A 55 -1.37 -0.14 -16.30
CA ILE A 55 -0.02 0.39 -16.05
C ILE A 55 0.81 -0.64 -15.28
N GLY A 56 0.23 -1.27 -14.24
CA GLY A 56 0.91 -2.30 -13.45
C GLY A 56 1.33 -3.50 -14.29
N ILE A 57 0.46 -3.98 -15.17
CA ILE A 57 0.78 -5.09 -16.08
C ILE A 57 1.91 -4.70 -17.05
N ILE A 58 1.88 -3.49 -17.60
CA ILE A 58 2.94 -2.99 -18.49
C ILE A 58 4.28 -2.92 -17.75
N VAL A 59 4.29 -2.38 -16.52
CA VAL A 59 5.51 -2.28 -15.71
C VAL A 59 6.07 -3.67 -15.39
N LEU A 60 5.22 -4.63 -15.00
CA LEU A 60 5.63 -6.02 -14.78
C LEU A 60 6.16 -6.68 -16.05
N ALA A 61 5.54 -6.43 -17.21
CA ALA A 61 6.01 -6.94 -18.48
C ALA A 61 7.39 -6.38 -18.84
N ILE A 62 7.60 -5.08 -18.68
CA ILE A 62 8.90 -4.42 -18.91
C ILE A 62 9.95 -5.01 -17.97
N LEU A 63 9.63 -5.17 -16.68
CA LEU A 63 10.53 -5.77 -15.70
C LEU A 63 10.85 -7.24 -16.06
N ALA A 64 9.87 -8.00 -16.50
CA ALA A 64 10.06 -9.38 -16.96
C ALA A 64 10.98 -9.43 -18.18
N ILE A 65 10.73 -8.61 -19.19
CA ILE A 65 11.59 -8.51 -20.38
C ILE A 65 13.02 -8.16 -19.96
N TYR A 66 13.18 -7.16 -19.09
CA TYR A 66 14.52 -6.74 -18.60
C TYR A 66 15.26 -7.86 -17.86
N LEU A 67 14.57 -8.64 -17.02
CA LEU A 67 15.18 -9.73 -16.27
C LEU A 67 15.49 -10.97 -17.12
N PHE A 68 14.70 -11.21 -18.17
CA PHE A 68 14.84 -12.40 -19.02
C PHE A 68 15.56 -12.11 -20.35
N ALA A 69 15.62 -10.84 -20.79
CA ALA A 69 16.34 -10.47 -21.99
C ALA A 69 17.84 -10.75 -21.84
N ASN A 70 18.43 -11.31 -22.87
CA ASN A 70 19.89 -11.53 -22.95
C ASN A 70 20.61 -10.21 -23.32
N ILE A 71 20.35 -9.16 -22.57
CA ILE A 71 21.05 -7.89 -22.68
C ILE A 71 22.43 -8.13 -22.05
N GLY A 72 23.50 -8.02 -22.80
CA GLY A 72 24.88 -8.39 -22.49
C GLY A 72 25.28 -8.32 -21.00
N GLU A 73 26.30 -9.05 -20.59
CA GLU A 73 26.70 -9.23 -19.17
C GLU A 73 26.82 -7.93 -18.37
N LYS A 74 27.17 -6.82 -19.02
CA LYS A 74 27.34 -5.50 -18.41
C LYS A 74 26.05 -4.89 -17.84
N TYR A 75 24.90 -5.18 -18.43
CA TYR A 75 23.60 -4.63 -18.01
C TYR A 75 22.76 -5.64 -17.22
N ARG A 76 23.31 -6.79 -16.93
CA ARG A 76 22.59 -7.87 -16.24
C ARG A 76 22.50 -7.60 -14.74
N VAL A 77 21.28 -7.63 -14.20
CA VAL A 77 21.08 -7.49 -12.74
C VAL A 77 21.83 -8.60 -12.00
N SER A 78 22.62 -8.23 -11.02
CA SER A 78 23.38 -9.21 -10.24
C SER A 78 22.46 -9.99 -9.27
N ALA A 79 22.83 -11.23 -8.96
CA ALA A 79 22.09 -12.00 -7.94
C ALA A 79 22.10 -11.30 -6.56
N ARG A 80 23.20 -10.60 -6.27
CA ARG A 80 23.33 -9.81 -5.02
C ARG A 80 22.31 -8.68 -4.97
N THR A 81 22.10 -7.96 -6.07
CA THR A 81 21.11 -6.88 -6.14
C THR A 81 19.70 -7.40 -5.92
N LEU A 82 19.34 -8.52 -6.56
CA LEU A 82 18.02 -9.15 -6.36
C LEU A 82 17.83 -9.63 -4.92
N ASN A 83 18.86 -10.23 -4.32
CA ASN A 83 18.82 -10.64 -2.92
C ASN A 83 18.62 -9.44 -1.98
N THR A 84 19.42 -8.38 -2.16
CA THR A 84 19.30 -7.17 -1.33
C THR A 84 17.92 -6.54 -1.47
N SER A 85 17.35 -6.48 -2.68
CA SER A 85 16.01 -5.96 -2.90
C SER A 85 14.94 -6.81 -2.23
N LEU A 86 15.04 -8.15 -2.30
CA LEU A 86 14.11 -9.05 -1.62
C LEU A 86 14.19 -8.94 -0.10
N LEU A 87 15.41 -8.84 0.45
CA LEU A 87 15.61 -8.63 1.88
C LEU A 87 15.03 -7.28 2.34
N ALA A 88 15.23 -6.21 1.56
CA ALA A 88 14.65 -4.91 1.84
C ALA A 88 13.12 -4.97 1.83
N MET A 89 12.51 -5.62 0.83
CA MET A 89 11.06 -5.83 0.78
C MET A 89 10.57 -6.63 1.99
N MET A 90 11.27 -7.69 2.37
CA MET A 90 10.94 -8.48 3.55
C MET A 90 10.96 -7.64 4.82
N MET A 91 12.00 -6.81 5.01
CA MET A 91 12.10 -5.93 6.18
C MET A 91 10.99 -4.89 6.23
N ILE A 92 10.60 -4.34 5.08
CA ILE A 92 9.46 -3.42 4.98
C ILE A 92 8.16 -4.15 5.38
N VAL A 93 7.90 -5.33 4.85
CA VAL A 93 6.70 -6.12 5.19
C VAL A 93 6.66 -6.46 6.68
N VAL A 94 7.80 -6.86 7.26
CA VAL A 94 7.91 -7.12 8.71
C VAL A 94 7.63 -5.85 9.51
N GLY A 95 8.17 -4.70 9.10
CA GLY A 95 7.89 -3.42 9.74
C GLY A 95 6.41 -3.06 9.71
N TYR A 96 5.79 -3.16 8.54
CA TYR A 96 4.34 -2.90 8.39
C TYR A 96 3.46 -3.93 9.11
N SER A 97 3.93 -5.15 9.35
CA SER A 97 3.17 -6.15 10.10
C SER A 97 2.86 -5.71 11.54
N SER A 98 3.61 -4.77 12.09
CA SER A 98 3.32 -4.17 13.40
C SER A 98 1.96 -3.46 13.45
N TYR A 99 1.46 -2.95 12.32
CA TYR A 99 0.12 -2.37 12.23
C TYR A 99 -1.01 -3.40 12.44
N ALA A 100 -0.73 -4.69 12.27
CA ALA A 100 -1.69 -5.74 12.60
C ALA A 100 -2.13 -5.69 14.08
N VAL A 101 -1.28 -5.18 14.97
CA VAL A 101 -1.61 -4.99 16.39
C VAL A 101 -2.76 -3.98 16.55
N ILE A 102 -2.84 -2.97 15.69
CA ILE A 102 -3.94 -1.98 15.71
C ILE A 102 -5.26 -2.68 15.39
N VAL A 103 -5.28 -3.49 14.32
CA VAL A 103 -6.47 -4.25 13.92
C VAL A 103 -6.91 -5.24 15.01
N ILE A 104 -5.96 -5.98 15.60
CA ILE A 104 -6.25 -6.92 16.68
C ILE A 104 -6.83 -6.19 17.91
N ARG A 105 -6.28 -5.02 18.24
CA ARG A 105 -6.77 -4.23 19.36
C ARG A 105 -8.16 -3.65 19.10
N SER A 106 -8.41 -3.16 17.88
CA SER A 106 -9.72 -2.64 17.48
C SER A 106 -10.78 -3.73 17.52
N SER A 107 -10.50 -4.92 16.98
CA SER A 107 -11.42 -6.04 17.02
C SER A 107 -11.78 -6.54 18.44
N ALA A 108 -11.02 -6.13 19.46
CA ALA A 108 -11.33 -6.38 20.87
C ALA A 108 -12.31 -5.37 21.50
N ASN A 109 -12.88 -4.44 20.71
CA ASN A 109 -13.84 -3.42 21.13
C ASN A 109 -13.41 -2.65 22.39
N THR A 110 -12.24 -2.04 22.35
CA THR A 110 -11.72 -1.23 23.46
C THR A 110 -12.51 0.07 23.63
N PRO A 111 -12.65 0.64 24.84
CA PRO A 111 -13.46 1.83 25.10
C PRO A 111 -13.06 3.09 24.31
N MET A 112 -11.84 3.14 23.80
CA MET A 112 -11.31 4.21 22.93
C MET A 112 -10.84 3.64 21.61
N ASP A 113 -11.79 3.24 20.76
CA ASP A 113 -11.52 2.73 19.43
C ASP A 113 -11.89 3.79 18.38
N GLN A 114 -10.93 4.65 18.07
CA GLN A 114 -11.14 5.71 17.09
C GLN A 114 -11.16 5.12 15.68
N ASN A 115 -12.25 5.33 14.95
CA ASN A 115 -12.52 4.83 13.60
C ASN A 115 -12.63 3.30 13.46
N SER A 116 -12.64 2.55 14.55
CA SER A 116 -12.81 1.08 14.55
C SER A 116 -12.07 0.39 13.38
N PRO A 117 -10.71 0.46 13.31
CA PRO A 117 -9.95 -0.13 12.21
C PRO A 117 -9.87 -1.67 12.36
N GLU A 118 -11.01 -2.33 12.24
CA GLU A 118 -11.14 -3.79 12.38
C GLU A 118 -10.65 -4.55 11.14
N ASP A 119 -10.70 -3.88 9.97
CA ASP A 119 -10.32 -4.44 8.69
C ASP A 119 -9.12 -3.70 8.09
N ILE A 120 -8.46 -4.34 7.09
CA ILE A 120 -7.34 -3.72 6.37
C ILE A 120 -7.75 -2.46 5.63
N PHE A 121 -9.00 -2.38 5.13
CA PHE A 121 -9.51 -1.22 4.43
C PHE A 121 -9.72 -0.04 5.39
N THR A 122 -10.39 -0.28 6.51
CA THR A 122 -10.58 0.71 7.57
C THR A 122 -9.27 1.13 8.23
N LEU A 123 -8.30 0.21 8.32
CA LEU A 123 -6.94 0.54 8.72
C LEU A 123 -6.26 1.49 7.72
N GLY A 124 -6.48 1.30 6.42
CA GLY A 124 -5.99 2.20 5.37
C GLY A 124 -6.53 3.62 5.52
N GLU A 125 -7.84 3.77 5.73
CA GLU A 125 -8.51 5.04 5.97
C GLU A 125 -8.01 5.71 7.27
N TYR A 126 -7.82 4.92 8.33
CA TYR A 126 -7.26 5.38 9.60
C TYR A 126 -5.82 5.92 9.43
N LEU A 127 -4.96 5.20 8.73
CA LEU A 127 -3.57 5.61 8.46
C LEU A 127 -3.51 6.78 7.47
N GLY A 128 -4.40 6.80 6.48
CA GLY A 128 -4.54 7.89 5.52
C GLY A 128 -5.11 9.17 6.12
N ARG A 129 -5.65 9.10 7.35
CA ARG A 129 -6.30 10.23 8.03
C ARG A 129 -7.41 10.87 7.19
N GLU A 130 -8.14 10.08 6.44
CA GLU A 130 -9.17 10.56 5.51
C GLU A 130 -10.25 11.40 6.20
N GLN A 131 -10.56 11.09 7.46
CA GLN A 131 -11.47 11.86 8.31
C GLN A 131 -11.07 13.34 8.52
N PHE A 132 -9.79 13.67 8.36
CA PHE A 132 -9.30 15.05 8.55
C PHE A 132 -9.21 15.82 7.23
N GLY A 133 -9.55 15.19 6.11
CA GLY A 133 -9.42 15.75 4.77
C GLY A 133 -7.97 15.90 4.32
N THR A 134 -7.82 16.24 3.05
CA THR A 134 -6.50 16.48 2.45
C THR A 134 -6.11 17.95 2.62
N ARG A 135 -5.01 18.21 3.30
CA ARG A 135 -4.39 19.55 3.32
C ARG A 135 -3.17 19.55 2.41
N PRO A 136 -3.03 20.53 1.51
CA PRO A 136 -1.85 20.63 0.68
C PRO A 136 -0.61 20.90 1.53
N LEU A 137 0.51 20.18 1.25
CA LEU A 137 1.76 20.26 2.01
C LEU A 137 2.49 21.60 1.82
N PHE A 138 2.39 22.20 0.63
CA PHE A 138 3.15 23.39 0.26
C PHE A 138 2.32 24.66 0.24
N TYR A 139 1.01 24.57 0.02
CA TYR A 139 0.09 25.69 -0.03
C TYR A 139 -1.08 25.39 0.91
N GLY A 140 -1.08 25.96 2.06
CA GLY A 140 -2.16 25.84 3.04
C GLY A 140 -2.88 27.16 3.24
N GLN A 141 -4.08 27.12 3.81
CA GLN A 141 -4.76 28.30 4.29
C GLN A 141 -3.96 28.90 5.44
N THR A 142 -3.63 30.17 5.34
CA THR A 142 -3.08 30.94 6.46
C THR A 142 -4.23 31.41 7.36
N TYR A 143 -3.92 31.78 8.60
CA TYR A 143 -4.92 32.32 9.54
C TYR A 143 -5.68 33.53 8.96
N ALA A 144 -5.06 34.31 8.10
CA ALA A 144 -5.63 35.49 7.45
C ALA A 144 -6.35 35.19 6.11
N SER A 145 -6.25 33.98 5.57
CA SER A 145 -6.91 33.64 4.31
C SER A 145 -8.37 33.33 4.52
N LYS A 146 -9.25 34.07 3.85
CA LYS A 146 -10.67 33.77 3.81
C LYS A 146 -10.88 32.55 2.91
N PRO A 147 -11.51 31.45 3.37
CA PRO A 147 -11.82 30.31 2.52
C PRO A 147 -12.77 30.76 1.39
N ALA A 148 -12.45 30.40 0.17
CA ALA A 148 -13.37 30.55 -0.96
C ALA A 148 -14.47 29.47 -0.82
N LEU A 149 -15.52 29.77 -0.07
CA LEU A 149 -16.66 28.88 0.11
C LEU A 149 -17.51 28.96 -1.17
N LYS A 150 -17.65 27.83 -1.87
CA LYS A 150 -18.69 27.66 -2.87
C LYS A 150 -19.92 27.16 -2.14
N PRO A 151 -21.08 27.87 -2.22
CA PRO A 151 -22.32 27.35 -1.67
C PRO A 151 -22.64 26.04 -2.42
N THR A 152 -22.69 24.95 -1.71
CA THR A 152 -23.14 23.64 -2.20
C THR A 152 -24.43 23.35 -1.43
N GLU A 153 -25.47 22.93 -2.14
CA GLU A 153 -26.67 22.40 -1.48
C GLU A 153 -26.24 21.16 -0.69
N GLY A 154 -25.99 21.35 0.57
CA GLY A 154 -25.64 20.29 1.53
C GLY A 154 -26.93 19.84 2.27
N GLY A 155 -26.86 18.70 2.93
CA GLY A 155 -27.88 18.27 3.86
C GLY A 155 -28.11 19.30 4.97
N CYS A 156 -29.30 19.29 5.55
CA CYS A 156 -29.70 20.20 6.64
C CYS A 156 -28.70 20.11 7.80
N VAL A 157 -28.07 21.22 8.14
CA VAL A 157 -27.23 21.35 9.34
C VAL A 157 -28.15 21.89 10.44
N TYR A 158 -28.27 21.12 11.52
CA TYR A 158 -29.02 21.57 12.69
C TYR A 158 -28.14 22.49 13.52
N ASP A 159 -28.49 23.72 13.64
CA ASP A 159 -27.93 24.67 14.57
C ASP A 159 -28.99 25.09 15.60
N VAL A 160 -28.58 25.56 16.75
CA VAL A 160 -29.47 26.00 17.80
C VAL A 160 -29.24 27.49 18.03
N GLU A 161 -30.11 28.31 17.49
CA GLU A 161 -30.11 29.71 17.72
C GLU A 161 -31.27 30.06 18.71
N GLU A 162 -30.97 30.71 19.82
CA GLU A 162 -31.91 31.08 20.87
C GLU A 162 -32.78 29.92 21.42
N GLY A 163 -32.24 28.69 21.45
CA GLY A 163 -32.96 27.52 21.96
C GLY A 163 -33.92 26.86 20.99
N ALA A 164 -34.00 27.30 19.73
CA ALA A 164 -34.76 26.68 18.66
C ALA A 164 -33.83 26.13 17.58
N PRO A 165 -34.14 24.94 17.01
CA PRO A 165 -33.38 24.41 15.88
C PRO A 165 -33.60 25.28 14.64
N VAL A 166 -32.50 25.68 13.99
CA VAL A 166 -32.52 26.40 12.71
C VAL A 166 -32.18 25.39 11.59
N TYR A 167 -32.97 25.38 10.53
CA TYR A 167 -32.83 24.50 9.39
C TYR A 167 -32.14 25.21 8.23
#